data_e93c944eca79a95a8cff7171ee5b8fba
#
_entry.id   e93c944eca79a95a8cff7171ee5b8fba
#
_cell.length_a   1.000
_cell.length_b   1.000
_cell.length_c   1.000
_cell.angle_alpha   90.00
_cell.angle_beta   90.00
_cell.angle_gamma   90.00
#
_symmetry.space_group_name_H-M   'P 1'
#
loop_
_entity.id
_entity.type
_entity.pdbx_description
1 polymer ?
#
loop_
_entity_poly.entity_id
_entity_poly.type
_entity_poly.pdbx_seq_one_letter_code
_entity_poly.pdbx_strand_id
1 'polypeptide(L)' 'MTPLYDAIRAYAAQKPARFHMPGHKGSFLPVPELQSIAPLDVTEVEPTGDLFSGGEPFDTTQKLWAERFGMDNCLFLTG' A
#
# COMPACT_ATOMS: atom_id res chain seq x y z
N MET A 1 4.49 5.41 -13.43
CA MET A 1 3.27 5.62 -12.65
C MET A 1 3.03 4.43 -11.72
N THR A 2 2.88 4.68 -10.46
CA THR A 2 2.76 3.65 -9.42
C THR A 2 1.66 4.05 -8.42
N PRO A 3 0.37 3.92 -8.80
CA PRO A 3 -0.72 4.49 -7.99
C PRO A 3 -0.77 4.01 -6.54
N LEU A 4 -0.60 2.71 -6.32
CA LEU A 4 -0.63 2.17 -4.95
C LEU A 4 0.58 2.64 -4.13
N TYR A 5 1.77 2.56 -4.70
CA TYR A 5 2.99 3.02 -4.04
C TYR A 5 2.90 4.51 -3.72
N ASP A 6 2.42 5.30 -4.69
CA ASP A 6 2.28 6.75 -4.51
C ASP A 6 1.28 7.08 -3.40
N ALA A 7 0.16 6.35 -3.32
CA ALA A 7 -0.83 6.52 -2.26
C ALA A 7 -0.24 6.20 -0.87
N ILE A 8 0.53 5.13 -0.77
CA ILE A 8 1.18 4.74 0.49
C ILE A 8 2.21 5.80 0.91
N ARG A 9 3.01 6.29 -0.05
CA ARG A 9 3.98 7.35 0.23
C ARG A 9 3.30 8.64 0.69
N ALA A 10 2.20 9.01 0.05
CA ALA A 10 1.44 10.20 0.42
C ALA A 10 0.89 10.08 1.84
N TYR A 11 0.36 8.91 2.18
CA TYR A 11 -0.13 8.65 3.54
C TYR A 11 1.00 8.78 4.57
N ALA A 12 2.15 8.17 4.30
CA ALA A 12 3.31 8.24 5.21
C ALA A 12 3.80 9.69 5.38
N ALA A 13 3.77 10.48 4.31
CA ALA A 13 4.23 11.87 4.34
C ALA A 13 3.36 12.77 5.24
N GLN A 14 2.11 12.41 5.47
CA GLN A 14 1.21 13.14 6.35
C GLN A 14 1.55 12.94 7.83
N LYS A 15 2.39 11.94 8.14
CA LYS A 15 2.78 11.58 9.52
C LYS A 15 1.57 11.42 10.43
N PRO A 16 0.60 10.56 10.06
CA PRO A 16 -0.63 10.40 10.83
C PRO A 16 -0.35 9.74 12.18
N ALA A 17 -1.20 10.03 13.16
CA ALA A 17 -1.21 9.27 14.42
C ALA A 17 -1.89 7.93 14.13
N ARG A 18 -1.13 6.84 14.19
CA ARG A 18 -1.60 5.53 13.78
C ARG A 18 -2.13 4.72 14.96
N PHE A 19 -3.40 4.34 14.88
CA PHE A 19 -4.06 3.45 15.84
C PHE A 19 -4.39 2.09 15.22
N HIS A 20 -4.00 1.88 13.97
CA HIS A 20 -4.22 0.62 13.23
C HIS A 20 -2.95 -0.23 13.23
N MET A 21 -3.11 -1.50 12.84
CA MET A 21 -1.95 -2.36 12.58
C MET A 21 -1.17 -1.82 11.38
N PRO A 22 0.11 -2.11 11.26
CA PRO A 22 0.90 -2.96 12.16
C PRO A 22 1.32 -2.27 13.46
N GLY A 23 1.73 -3.09 14.44
CA GLY A 23 2.03 -2.62 15.79
C GLY A 23 3.19 -1.63 15.92
N HIS A 24 4.11 -1.58 14.95
CA HIS A 24 5.20 -0.61 14.95
C HIS A 24 4.73 0.83 14.70
N LYS A 25 3.47 1.01 14.27
CA LYS A 25 2.83 2.31 14.05
C LYS A 25 3.60 3.26 13.13
N GLY A 26 4.33 2.68 12.17
CA GLY A 26 5.08 3.45 11.19
C GLY A 26 6.38 4.08 11.71
N SER A 27 6.79 3.77 12.94
CA SER A 27 7.90 4.48 13.58
C SER A 27 9.12 3.63 13.86
N PHE A 28 8.97 2.34 14.17
CA PHE A 28 10.11 1.54 14.61
C PHE A 28 10.03 0.09 14.14
N LEU A 29 11.14 -0.39 13.59
CA LEU A 29 11.38 -1.81 13.34
C LEU A 29 12.71 -2.20 13.98
N PRO A 30 12.81 -3.41 14.59
CA PRO A 30 14.03 -3.82 15.28
C PRO A 30 15.20 -4.11 14.35
N VAL A 31 14.95 -4.25 13.06
CA VAL A 31 15.99 -4.51 12.05
C VAL A 31 16.31 -3.19 11.34
N PRO A 32 17.51 -2.61 11.53
CA PRO A 32 17.85 -1.30 10.97
C PRO A 32 17.70 -1.23 9.46
N GLU A 33 18.02 -2.32 8.74
CA GLU A 33 17.94 -2.37 7.27
C GLU A 33 16.51 -2.22 6.77
N LEU A 34 15.52 -2.51 7.61
CA LEU A 34 14.11 -2.44 7.24
C LEU A 34 13.42 -1.19 7.80
N GLN A 35 14.14 -0.35 8.54
CA GLN A 35 13.53 0.80 9.20
C GLN A 35 12.83 1.75 8.22
N SER A 36 13.36 1.92 7.03
CA SER A 36 12.76 2.80 6.01
C SER A 36 11.41 2.31 5.51
N ILE A 37 11.08 1.04 5.75
CA ILE A 37 9.81 0.44 5.31
C ILE A 37 8.69 0.73 6.31
N ALA A 38 9.03 0.93 7.59
CA ALA A 38 8.02 1.09 8.64
C ALA A 38 6.94 2.13 8.32
N PRO A 39 7.27 3.33 7.81
CA PRO A 39 6.23 4.32 7.46
C PRO A 39 5.34 3.88 6.30
N LEU A 40 5.81 2.95 5.47
CA LEU A 40 5.08 2.47 4.29
C LEU A 40 4.27 1.22 4.56
N ASP A 41 4.42 0.63 5.75
CA ASP A 41 3.73 -0.60 6.13
C ASP A 41 2.39 -0.26 6.77
N VAL A 42 1.32 -0.46 6.03
CA VAL A 42 -0.03 -0.07 6.44
C VAL A 42 -1.00 -1.23 6.24
N THR A 43 -2.10 -1.21 6.98
CA THR A 43 -3.25 -2.08 6.73
C THR A 43 -4.29 -1.34 5.87
N GLU A 44 -5.54 -1.80 5.86
CA GLU A 44 -6.62 -1.18 5.08
C GLU A 44 -7.00 0.17 5.69
N VAL A 45 -6.36 1.23 5.27
CA VAL A 45 -6.71 2.60 5.66
C VAL A 45 -7.28 3.33 4.45
N GLU A 46 -8.19 4.27 4.69
CA GLU A 46 -8.92 4.94 3.62
C GLU A 46 -8.03 5.45 2.48
N PRO A 47 -6.93 6.19 2.75
CA PRO A 47 -6.13 6.73 1.65
C PRO A 47 -5.41 5.69 0.79
N THR A 48 -5.20 4.48 1.29
CA THR A 48 -4.50 3.43 0.56
C THR A 48 -5.43 2.30 0.10
N GLY A 49 -6.68 2.33 0.52
CA GLY A 49 -7.70 1.39 0.08
C GLY A 49 -7.61 0.02 0.73
N ASP A 50 -8.41 -0.88 0.19
CA ASP A 50 -8.58 -2.24 0.70
C ASP A 50 -8.59 -3.19 -0.49
N LEU A 51 -7.75 -4.22 -0.42
CA LEU A 51 -7.61 -5.20 -1.50
C LEU A 51 -8.93 -5.91 -1.83
N PHE A 52 -9.74 -6.22 -0.82
CA PHE A 52 -10.96 -7.00 -1.02
C PHE A 52 -12.17 -6.14 -1.43
N SER A 53 -12.19 -4.88 -1.04
CA SER A 53 -13.30 -3.98 -1.38
C SER A 53 -13.17 -3.39 -2.78
N GLY A 54 -11.99 -3.45 -3.37
CA GLY A 54 -11.74 -2.80 -4.65
C GLY A 54 -11.62 -1.29 -4.51
N GLY A 55 -11.76 -0.59 -5.65
CA GLY A 55 -11.62 0.86 -5.69
C GLY A 55 -10.18 1.32 -5.81
N GLU A 56 -9.97 2.63 -5.76
CA GLU A 56 -8.63 3.21 -5.89
C GLU A 56 -7.87 3.16 -4.57
N PRO A 57 -6.54 3.00 -4.60
CA PRO A 57 -5.66 2.96 -5.79
C PRO A 57 -5.49 1.56 -6.41
N PHE A 58 -6.15 0.54 -5.86
CA PHE A 58 -5.97 -0.83 -6.32
C PHE A 58 -6.43 -1.05 -7.75
N ASP A 59 -7.59 -0.50 -8.13
CA ASP A 59 -8.14 -0.73 -9.47
C ASP A 59 -7.19 -0.25 -10.55
N THR A 60 -6.65 0.96 -10.44
CA THR A 60 -5.70 1.48 -11.42
C THR A 60 -4.40 0.70 -11.40
N THR A 61 -3.92 0.30 -10.22
CA THR A 61 -2.68 -0.47 -10.11
C THR A 61 -2.83 -1.83 -10.79
N GLN A 62 -3.93 -2.53 -10.55
CA GLN A 62 -4.19 -3.82 -11.19
C GLN A 62 -4.33 -3.69 -12.70
N LYS A 63 -4.97 -2.62 -13.18
CA LYS A 63 -5.09 -2.35 -14.60
C LYS A 63 -3.73 -2.15 -15.26
N LEU A 64 -2.83 -1.40 -14.62
CA LEU A 64 -1.48 -1.20 -15.14
C LEU A 64 -0.68 -2.51 -15.21
N TRP A 65 -0.85 -3.38 -14.22
CA TRP A 65 -0.22 -4.70 -14.26
C TRP A 65 -0.76 -5.53 -15.41
N ALA A 66 -2.08 -5.55 -15.61
CA ALA A 66 -2.68 -6.26 -16.73
C ALA A 66 -2.14 -5.76 -18.07
N GLU A 67 -2.08 -4.46 -18.26
CA GLU A 67 -1.53 -3.86 -19.48
C GLU A 67 -0.06 -4.24 -19.69
N ARG A 68 0.74 -4.22 -18.62
CA ARG A 68 2.17 -4.55 -18.70
C ARG A 68 2.42 -5.97 -19.18
N PHE A 69 1.56 -6.90 -18.84
CA PHE A 69 1.69 -8.31 -19.23
C PHE A 69 0.78 -8.69 -20.37
N GLY A 70 0.09 -7.76 -21.00
CA GLY A 70 -0.78 -8.01 -22.16
C GLY A 70 -2.00 -8.86 -21.82
N MET A 71 -2.53 -8.72 -20.61
CA MET A 71 -3.69 -9.46 -20.13
C MET A 71 -4.91 -8.55 -20.03
N ASP A 72 -6.11 -9.15 -20.05
CA ASP A 72 -7.36 -8.40 -19.95
C ASP A 72 -7.57 -7.89 -18.52
N ASN A 73 -7.19 -8.69 -17.52
CA ASN A 73 -7.40 -8.37 -16.11
C ASN A 73 -6.22 -8.83 -15.28
N CYS A 74 -6.06 -8.19 -14.13
CA CYS A 74 -5.13 -8.59 -13.09
C CYS A 74 -5.83 -8.46 -11.76
N LEU A 75 -5.64 -9.44 -10.87
CA LEU A 75 -6.21 -9.43 -9.54
C LEU A 75 -5.12 -9.75 -8.52
N PHE A 76 -4.94 -8.85 -7.56
CA PHE A 76 -4.00 -9.09 -6.46
C PHE A 76 -4.64 -9.99 -5.42
N LEU A 77 -3.87 -10.95 -4.94
CA LEU A 77 -4.31 -11.91 -3.93
C LEU A 77 -3.30 -11.96 -2.79
N THR A 78 -3.77 -12.40 -1.64
CA THR A 78 -2.91 -12.68 -0.50
C THR A 78 -2.36 -14.11 -0.60
N GLY A 79 -1.07 -14.26 -0.48
CA GLY A 79 -0.41 -15.56 -0.54
C GLY A 79 -0.23 -16.10 -1.92
#